data_a5702dddbb65261b8a072c6c8d9be70e
#
_entry.id   a5702dddbb65261b8a072c6c8d9be70e
#
_cell.length_a   1.000
_cell.length_b   1.000
_cell.length_c   1.000
_cell.angle_alpha   90.00
_cell.angle_beta   90.00
_cell.angle_gamma   90.00
#
_symmetry.space_group_name_H-M   'P 1'
#
loop_
_entity.id
_entity.type
_entity.pdbx_description
1 polymer ?
#
loop_
_entity_poly.entity_id
_entity_poly.type
_entity_poly.pdbx_seq_one_letter_code
_entity_poly.pdbx_strand_id
1 'polypeptide(L)'
;VSIAVNRTTRSARIDFTGTSPQDALNYNAPSAICRAVVLYVFRTMVGKNIPMNEGCLKPLDLIVPEGSMINPQYPAAVISGNTEVSQAIAEALYGALQVMAGSQGTMNNFVYGNDRLQNYETICGGTGAGPDFDGASAVHSHMTNTRMTDPEVLERRFPVRVEEFSIRRGSGGAGLHRGGDGIVRQLQ
;
A
#
# COMPACT_ATOMS: atom_id res chain seq x y z
N VAL A 1 -8.49 -3.86 -12.67
CA VAL A 1 -8.47 -5.25 -12.25
C VAL A 1 -9.89 -5.82 -12.25
N SER A 2 -10.03 -7.08 -12.65
CA SER A 2 -11.28 -7.85 -12.63
C SER A 2 -11.12 -9.05 -11.70
N ILE A 3 -12.13 -9.32 -10.85
CA ILE A 3 -12.10 -10.44 -9.91
C ILE A 3 -13.35 -11.30 -10.11
N ALA A 4 -13.16 -12.57 -10.41
CA ALA A 4 -14.24 -13.56 -10.56
C ALA A 4 -14.09 -14.64 -9.48
N VAL A 5 -15.07 -14.75 -8.58
CA VAL A 5 -15.09 -15.74 -7.49
C VAL A 5 -15.95 -16.95 -7.88
N ASN A 6 -15.36 -18.13 -7.81
CA ASN A 6 -16.08 -19.40 -7.99
C ASN A 6 -16.31 -20.07 -6.64
N ARG A 7 -17.55 -20.02 -6.16
CA ARG A 7 -17.95 -20.59 -4.85
C ARG A 7 -17.87 -22.12 -4.83
N THR A 8 -18.13 -22.76 -5.96
CA THR A 8 -18.13 -24.24 -6.06
C THR A 8 -16.71 -24.79 -5.91
N THR A 9 -15.76 -24.23 -6.65
CA THR A 9 -14.35 -24.65 -6.60
C THR A 9 -13.57 -23.96 -5.48
N ARG A 10 -14.17 -22.97 -4.79
CA ARG A 10 -13.51 -22.11 -3.76
C ARG A 10 -12.25 -21.47 -4.30
N SER A 11 -12.33 -20.90 -5.48
CA SER A 11 -11.22 -20.23 -6.16
C SER A 11 -11.63 -18.86 -6.65
N ALA A 12 -10.64 -18.02 -6.94
CA ALA A 12 -10.87 -16.74 -7.57
C ALA A 12 -9.86 -16.54 -8.71
N ARG A 13 -10.34 -15.91 -9.77
CA ARG A 13 -9.51 -15.42 -10.87
C ARG A 13 -9.35 -13.92 -10.73
N ILE A 14 -8.12 -13.45 -10.69
CA ILE A 14 -7.74 -12.05 -10.59
C ILE A 14 -7.04 -11.67 -11.89
N ASP A 15 -7.65 -10.79 -12.66
CA ASP A 15 -7.20 -10.44 -14.00
C ASP A 15 -6.82 -8.96 -14.06
N PHE A 16 -5.55 -8.70 -14.35
CA PHE A 16 -4.95 -7.38 -14.51
C PHE A 16 -4.82 -6.96 -15.99
N THR A 17 -5.49 -7.66 -16.90
CA THR A 17 -5.54 -7.26 -18.32
C THR A 17 -6.03 -5.81 -18.46
N GLY A 18 -5.36 -5.04 -19.32
CA GLY A 18 -5.61 -3.61 -19.49
C GLY A 18 -4.75 -2.72 -18.57
N THR A 19 -3.85 -3.30 -17.76
CA THR A 19 -2.81 -2.53 -17.08
C THR A 19 -1.90 -1.86 -18.10
N SER A 20 -1.46 -0.64 -17.80
CA SER A 20 -0.56 0.14 -18.65
C SER A 20 0.70 -0.65 -19.01
N PRO A 21 1.28 -0.45 -20.19
CA PRO A 21 2.60 -0.97 -20.53
C PRO A 21 3.65 -0.58 -19.49
N GLN A 22 4.76 -1.29 -19.46
CA GLN A 22 5.87 -0.91 -18.60
C GLN A 22 6.31 0.53 -18.87
N ASP A 23 6.60 1.24 -17.78
CA ASP A 23 7.02 2.62 -17.81
C ASP A 23 8.52 2.73 -18.12
N ALA A 24 8.91 3.81 -18.80
CA ALA A 24 10.31 4.12 -19.10
C ALA A 24 11.09 4.60 -17.85
N LEU A 25 10.38 5.05 -16.82
CA LEU A 25 10.94 5.49 -15.54
C LEU A 25 10.93 4.34 -14.52
N ASN A 26 10.83 4.65 -13.24
CA ASN A 26 11.01 3.70 -12.14
C ASN A 26 9.70 3.24 -11.45
N TYR A 27 8.56 3.44 -12.10
CA TYR A 27 7.24 3.07 -11.54
C TYR A 27 6.85 1.61 -11.78
N ASN A 28 7.72 0.80 -12.37
CA ASN A 28 7.37 -0.59 -12.60
C ASN A 28 7.48 -1.41 -11.32
N ALA A 29 6.56 -2.36 -11.16
CA ALA A 29 6.56 -3.34 -10.08
C ALA A 29 6.88 -4.73 -10.63
N PRO A 30 7.92 -5.43 -10.14
CA PRO A 30 8.12 -6.83 -10.48
C PRO A 30 6.86 -7.66 -10.19
N SER A 31 6.61 -8.71 -10.96
CA SER A 31 5.43 -9.58 -10.77
C SER A 31 5.33 -10.16 -9.36
N ALA A 32 6.47 -10.34 -8.67
CA ALA A 32 6.52 -10.76 -7.28
C ALA A 32 5.79 -9.77 -6.34
N ILE A 33 5.87 -8.45 -6.63
CA ILE A 33 5.16 -7.42 -5.86
C ILE A 33 3.66 -7.56 -6.07
N CYS A 34 3.20 -7.72 -7.31
CA CYS A 34 1.78 -7.94 -7.61
C CYS A 34 1.25 -9.18 -6.85
N ARG A 35 1.98 -10.30 -6.88
CA ARG A 35 1.64 -11.52 -6.14
C ARG A 35 1.59 -11.28 -4.63
N ALA A 36 2.56 -10.55 -4.08
CA ALA A 36 2.60 -10.23 -2.64
C ALA A 36 1.40 -9.37 -2.22
N VAL A 37 0.99 -8.40 -3.03
CA VAL A 37 -0.18 -7.56 -2.76
C VAL A 37 -1.47 -8.38 -2.83
N VAL A 38 -1.63 -9.24 -3.83
CA VAL A 38 -2.78 -10.16 -3.91
C VAL A 38 -2.85 -11.05 -2.67
N LEU A 39 -1.71 -11.63 -2.26
CA LEU A 39 -1.63 -12.43 -1.04
C LEU A 39 -2.04 -11.63 0.19
N TYR A 40 -1.55 -10.41 0.33
CA TYR A 40 -1.90 -9.50 1.42
C TYR A 40 -3.42 -9.26 1.46
N VAL A 41 -4.02 -8.79 0.35
CA VAL A 41 -5.44 -8.43 0.29
C VAL A 41 -6.33 -9.62 0.62
N PHE A 42 -6.12 -10.76 -0.05
CA PHE A 42 -6.95 -11.94 0.20
C PHE A 42 -6.75 -12.51 1.60
N ARG A 43 -5.53 -12.41 2.14
CA ARG A 43 -5.24 -12.85 3.50
C ARG A 43 -5.97 -12.01 4.56
N THR A 44 -6.12 -10.71 4.38
CA THR A 44 -6.86 -9.84 5.32
C THR A 44 -8.34 -10.21 5.41
N MET A 45 -8.90 -10.81 4.38
CA MET A 45 -10.32 -11.24 4.36
C MET A 45 -10.54 -12.63 4.96
N VAL A 46 -9.47 -13.37 5.29
CA VAL A 46 -9.57 -14.67 5.92
C VAL A 46 -9.67 -14.50 7.43
N GLY A 47 -10.86 -14.73 8.00
CA GLY A 47 -11.12 -14.60 9.45
C GLY A 47 -10.45 -15.67 10.32
N LYS A 48 -9.34 -16.27 9.87
CA LYS A 48 -8.59 -17.31 10.59
C LYS A 48 -7.09 -17.02 10.53
N ASN A 49 -6.39 -17.42 11.57
CA ASN A 49 -4.93 -17.38 11.58
C ASN A 49 -4.38 -18.53 10.74
N ILE A 50 -3.98 -18.22 9.50
CA ILE A 50 -3.33 -19.16 8.58
C ILE A 50 -1.89 -18.72 8.32
N PRO A 51 -0.94 -19.66 8.11
CA PRO A 51 0.44 -19.31 7.77
C PRO A 51 0.51 -18.46 6.50
N MET A 52 1.34 -17.43 6.52
CA MET A 52 1.59 -16.60 5.35
C MET A 52 2.66 -17.23 4.47
N ASN A 53 2.23 -17.96 3.46
CA ASN A 53 3.11 -18.65 2.52
C ASN A 53 2.44 -18.81 1.14
N GLU A 54 3.16 -19.34 0.18
CA GLU A 54 2.71 -19.57 -1.20
C GLU A 54 1.41 -20.42 -1.27
N GLY A 55 1.16 -21.25 -0.26
CA GLY A 55 -0.08 -22.05 -0.19
C GLY A 55 -1.35 -21.19 -0.18
N CYS A 56 -1.28 -19.95 0.32
CA CYS A 56 -2.41 -19.03 0.30
C CYS A 56 -2.81 -18.60 -1.12
N LEU A 57 -1.89 -18.68 -2.09
CA LEU A 57 -2.16 -18.35 -3.49
C LEU A 57 -2.70 -19.53 -4.31
N LYS A 58 -2.67 -20.75 -3.80
CA LYS A 58 -3.15 -21.95 -4.54
C LYS A 58 -4.58 -21.81 -5.11
N PRO A 59 -5.56 -21.24 -4.38
CA PRO A 59 -6.91 -21.07 -4.92
C PRO A 59 -7.08 -19.85 -5.82
N LEU A 60 -6.01 -19.09 -6.09
CA LEU A 60 -6.04 -17.85 -6.83
C LEU A 60 -5.34 -18.01 -8.19
N ASP A 61 -6.10 -17.81 -9.28
CA ASP A 61 -5.59 -17.76 -10.64
C ASP A 61 -5.28 -16.30 -10.99
N LEU A 62 -3.99 -15.95 -11.18
CA LEU A 62 -3.54 -14.60 -11.46
C LEU A 62 -3.16 -14.44 -12.93
N ILE A 63 -3.80 -13.51 -13.61
CA ILE A 63 -3.43 -13.06 -14.95
C ILE A 63 -2.75 -11.70 -14.82
N VAL A 64 -1.43 -11.69 -15.03
CA VAL A 64 -0.60 -10.49 -14.97
C VAL A 64 0.08 -10.34 -16.34
N PRO A 65 -0.36 -9.38 -17.18
CA PRO A 65 0.17 -9.25 -18.54
C PRO A 65 1.67 -9.00 -18.54
N GLU A 66 2.39 -9.76 -19.36
CA GLU A 66 3.81 -9.58 -19.57
C GLU A 66 4.08 -8.25 -20.28
N GLY A 67 5.17 -7.56 -19.90
CA GLY A 67 5.50 -6.24 -20.42
C GLY A 67 4.59 -5.11 -19.90
N SER A 68 3.72 -5.39 -18.95
CA SER A 68 2.97 -4.36 -18.23
C SER A 68 3.78 -3.76 -17.07
N MET A 69 3.34 -2.61 -16.55
CA MET A 69 4.02 -1.95 -15.43
C MET A 69 4.03 -2.78 -14.14
N ILE A 70 3.23 -3.84 -14.03
CA ILE A 70 3.21 -4.78 -12.89
C ILE A 70 3.83 -6.14 -13.20
N ASN A 71 4.38 -6.29 -14.39
CA ASN A 71 5.18 -7.44 -14.84
C ASN A 71 6.15 -7.01 -15.94
N PRO A 72 7.07 -6.08 -15.62
CA PRO A 72 7.98 -5.49 -16.60
C PRO A 72 9.05 -6.50 -17.03
N GLN A 73 9.58 -6.27 -18.22
CA GLN A 73 10.73 -6.99 -18.75
C GLN A 73 12.03 -6.25 -18.40
N TYR A 74 13.09 -7.02 -18.16
CA TYR A 74 14.44 -6.48 -17.97
C TYR A 74 14.85 -5.63 -19.20
N PRO A 75 15.50 -4.47 -19.01
CA PRO A 75 16.08 -3.88 -17.79
C PRO A 75 15.23 -2.76 -17.14
N ALA A 76 13.92 -2.88 -17.13
CA ALA A 76 13.05 -1.84 -16.58
C ALA A 76 13.39 -1.48 -15.12
N ALA A 77 13.40 -0.19 -14.80
CA ALA A 77 13.60 0.29 -13.44
C ALA A 77 12.34 0.08 -12.60
N VAL A 78 12.50 -0.34 -11.34
CA VAL A 78 11.38 -0.91 -10.55
C VAL A 78 11.20 -0.33 -9.14
N ILE A 79 11.97 0.64 -8.70
CA ILE A 79 11.99 1.08 -7.30
C ILE A 79 10.63 1.54 -6.78
N SER A 80 9.91 2.35 -7.55
CA SER A 80 8.59 2.87 -7.15
C SER A 80 7.47 1.82 -7.23
N GLY A 81 7.76 0.65 -7.76
CA GLY A 81 6.85 -0.49 -7.69
C GLY A 81 6.53 -0.91 -6.25
N ASN A 82 7.50 -0.82 -5.35
CA ASN A 82 7.31 -1.16 -3.94
C ASN A 82 6.61 -0.05 -3.15
N THR A 83 6.82 1.20 -3.50
CA THR A 83 6.39 2.34 -2.69
C THR A 83 5.06 2.93 -3.14
N GLU A 84 4.79 2.88 -4.45
CA GLU A 84 3.59 3.49 -5.04
C GLU A 84 2.67 2.43 -5.66
N VAL A 85 3.20 1.65 -6.61
CA VAL A 85 2.35 0.72 -7.38
C VAL A 85 1.78 -0.39 -6.51
N SER A 86 2.51 -0.86 -5.50
CA SER A 86 1.98 -1.85 -4.55
C SER A 86 0.76 -1.35 -3.80
N GLN A 87 0.77 -0.09 -3.36
CA GLN A 87 -0.37 0.54 -2.70
C GLN A 87 -1.56 0.67 -3.65
N ALA A 88 -1.32 1.14 -4.88
CA ALA A 88 -2.35 1.26 -5.91
C ALA A 88 -2.99 -0.10 -6.27
N ILE A 89 -2.20 -1.18 -6.34
CA ILE A 89 -2.73 -2.54 -6.56
C ILE A 89 -3.63 -2.95 -5.40
N ALA A 90 -3.23 -2.71 -4.15
CA ALA A 90 -4.04 -3.06 -2.97
C ALA A 90 -5.38 -2.33 -2.99
N GLU A 91 -5.37 -1.03 -3.25
CA GLU A 91 -6.59 -0.21 -3.34
C GLU A 91 -7.49 -0.64 -4.49
N ALA A 92 -6.92 -0.95 -5.66
CA ALA A 92 -7.67 -1.45 -6.81
C ALA A 92 -8.36 -2.81 -6.51
N LEU A 93 -7.70 -3.69 -5.76
CA LEU A 93 -8.25 -4.98 -5.34
C LEU A 93 -9.38 -4.79 -4.32
N TYR A 94 -9.18 -3.96 -3.28
CA TYR A 94 -10.23 -3.67 -2.29
C TYR A 94 -11.44 -2.99 -2.93
N GLY A 95 -11.21 -2.06 -3.87
CA GLY A 95 -12.26 -1.42 -4.64
C GLY A 95 -13.04 -2.41 -5.53
N ALA A 96 -12.34 -3.32 -6.22
CA ALA A 96 -12.98 -4.35 -7.05
C ALA A 96 -13.79 -5.35 -6.21
N LEU A 97 -13.37 -5.62 -4.98
CA LEU A 97 -14.09 -6.46 -4.01
C LEU A 97 -15.19 -5.71 -3.27
N GLN A 98 -15.23 -4.38 -3.36
CA GLN A 98 -16.19 -3.48 -2.68
C GLN A 98 -16.19 -3.64 -1.15
N VAL A 99 -15.03 -3.89 -0.56
CA VAL A 99 -14.89 -4.14 0.88
C VAL A 99 -14.28 -2.96 1.65
N MET A 100 -13.53 -2.11 0.95
CA MET A 100 -12.89 -0.94 1.57
C MET A 100 -12.59 0.13 0.51
N ALA A 101 -12.75 1.39 0.88
CA ALA A 101 -12.34 2.53 0.06
C ALA A 101 -10.80 2.67 0.02
N GLY A 102 -10.30 3.40 -0.98
CA GLY A 102 -8.88 3.73 -1.06
C GLY A 102 -8.41 4.56 0.14
N SER A 103 -7.12 4.46 0.45
CA SER A 103 -6.45 5.27 1.46
C SER A 103 -5.67 6.41 0.79
N GLN A 104 -4.38 6.52 1.03
CA GLN A 104 -3.54 7.60 0.46
C GLN A 104 -2.82 7.23 -0.85
N GLY A 105 -2.84 5.97 -1.27
CA GLY A 105 -2.27 5.49 -2.54
C GLY A 105 -0.74 5.46 -2.61
N THR A 106 -0.04 5.77 -1.52
CA THR A 106 1.42 5.89 -1.45
C THR A 106 1.92 5.48 -0.07
N MET A 107 3.19 5.10 0.03
CA MET A 107 3.83 4.93 1.33
C MET A 107 4.28 6.25 1.96
N ASN A 108 4.10 7.40 1.29
CA ASN A 108 4.54 8.72 1.74
C ASN A 108 6.01 8.73 2.20
N ASN A 109 6.89 8.33 1.30
CA ASN A 109 8.32 8.31 1.59
C ASN A 109 8.84 9.73 1.81
N PHE A 110 9.38 9.97 2.99
CA PHE A 110 9.95 11.25 3.39
C PHE A 110 11.46 11.10 3.58
N VAL A 111 12.20 11.67 2.66
CA VAL A 111 13.67 11.59 2.61
C VAL A 111 14.25 12.98 2.73
N TYR A 112 15.16 13.18 3.65
CA TYR A 112 15.90 14.42 3.81
C TYR A 112 17.30 14.16 4.33
N GLY A 113 18.18 15.12 4.14
CA GLY A 113 19.55 15.02 4.61
C GLY A 113 20.51 15.96 3.89
N ASN A 114 21.79 15.71 4.08
CA ASN A 114 22.90 16.39 3.43
C ASN A 114 24.00 15.37 3.11
N ASP A 115 25.20 15.83 2.79
CA ASP A 115 26.37 15.00 2.46
C ASP A 115 26.88 14.14 3.63
N ARG A 116 26.47 14.41 4.87
CA ARG A 116 26.91 13.69 6.08
C ARG A 116 25.85 12.82 6.71
N LEU A 117 24.60 13.25 6.64
CA LEU A 117 23.48 12.61 7.31
C LEU A 117 22.31 12.47 6.35
N GLN A 118 21.69 11.30 6.34
CA GLN A 118 20.46 11.07 5.60
C GLN A 118 19.45 10.34 6.48
N ASN A 119 18.20 10.76 6.42
CA ASN A 119 17.08 10.08 7.07
C ASN A 119 16.03 9.71 6.05
N TYR A 120 15.44 8.55 6.26
CA TYR A 120 14.32 8.03 5.50
C TYR A 120 13.26 7.52 6.47
N GLU A 121 12.04 7.97 6.30
CA GLU A 121 10.89 7.41 6.98
C GLU A 121 9.65 7.46 6.10
N THR A 122 8.62 6.73 6.45
CA THR A 122 7.32 6.80 5.80
C THR A 122 6.34 7.53 6.71
N ILE A 123 5.58 8.46 6.15
CA ILE A 123 4.61 9.25 6.91
C ILE A 123 3.25 8.55 6.84
N CYS A 124 2.69 8.18 8.01
CA CYS A 124 1.42 7.48 8.04
C CYS A 124 0.25 8.41 7.64
N GLY A 125 -0.74 7.82 7.01
CA GLY A 125 -2.01 8.48 6.69
C GLY A 125 -3.15 7.93 7.54
N GLY A 126 -4.27 7.64 6.89
CA GLY A 126 -5.39 6.91 7.45
C GLY A 126 -5.81 5.79 6.51
N THR A 127 -6.56 4.82 7.00
CA THR A 127 -7.14 3.79 6.14
C THR A 127 -8.43 4.28 5.49
N GLY A 128 -8.81 3.66 4.37
CA GLY A 128 -10.14 3.81 3.82
C GLY A 128 -11.20 3.26 4.78
N ALA A 129 -12.44 3.73 4.62
CA ALA A 129 -13.61 3.18 5.31
C ALA A 129 -14.17 1.97 4.56
N GLY A 130 -14.90 1.11 5.25
CA GLY A 130 -15.66 0.01 4.67
C GLY A 130 -17.16 0.26 4.71
N PRO A 131 -17.96 -0.74 4.30
CA PRO A 131 -19.42 -0.61 4.27
C PRO A 131 -20.07 -0.42 5.66
N ASP A 132 -19.40 -0.86 6.72
CA ASP A 132 -19.90 -0.92 8.09
C ASP A 132 -18.88 -0.42 9.14
N PHE A 133 -17.80 0.23 8.72
CA PHE A 133 -16.77 0.77 9.60
C PHE A 133 -16.11 2.03 9.06
N ASP A 134 -15.69 2.90 9.98
CA ASP A 134 -14.85 4.05 9.67
C ASP A 134 -13.38 3.65 9.52
N GLY A 135 -12.62 4.42 8.74
CA GLY A 135 -11.19 4.25 8.60
C GLY A 135 -10.42 4.61 9.87
N ALA A 136 -9.35 3.90 10.16
CA ALA A 136 -8.45 4.19 11.27
C ALA A 136 -7.54 5.37 10.94
N SER A 137 -7.42 6.34 11.87
CA SER A 137 -6.56 7.51 11.71
C SER A 137 -5.12 7.22 12.12
N ALA A 138 -4.17 7.94 11.53
CA ALA A 138 -2.76 7.94 11.89
C ALA A 138 -2.12 6.53 11.90
N VAL A 139 -2.39 5.74 10.86
CA VAL A 139 -1.86 4.39 10.70
C VAL A 139 -1.21 4.20 9.34
N HIS A 140 -0.16 3.40 9.29
CA HIS A 140 0.34 2.90 8.01
C HIS A 140 -0.64 1.86 7.44
N SER A 141 -0.93 1.97 6.15
CA SER A 141 -1.87 1.09 5.47
C SER A 141 -1.18 0.16 4.47
N HIS A 142 -1.86 -0.96 4.17
CA HIS A 142 -1.52 -1.92 3.12
C HIS A 142 -0.07 -2.40 3.15
N MET A 143 0.71 -2.08 2.13
CA MET A 143 2.07 -2.58 1.95
C MET A 143 3.12 -1.79 2.73
N THR A 144 2.75 -0.71 3.42
CA THR A 144 3.67 0.05 4.26
C THR A 144 3.99 -0.76 5.52
N ASN A 145 5.22 -1.25 5.60
CA ASN A 145 5.70 -2.16 6.65
C ASN A 145 6.70 -1.50 7.60
N THR A 146 6.80 -0.18 7.58
CA THR A 146 7.70 0.61 8.42
C THR A 146 6.93 1.33 9.52
N ARG A 147 7.65 1.96 10.43
CA ARG A 147 7.10 2.84 11.46
C ARG A 147 7.81 4.18 11.39
N MET A 148 7.14 5.22 11.84
CA MET A 148 7.76 6.53 12.01
C MET A 148 8.70 6.48 13.20
N THR A 149 9.79 7.25 13.10
CA THR A 149 10.72 7.42 14.21
C THR A 149 10.06 8.29 15.28
N ASP A 150 10.15 7.86 16.53
CA ASP A 150 9.73 8.63 17.68
C ASP A 150 10.47 10.01 17.68
N PRO A 151 9.77 11.13 17.98
CA PRO A 151 10.36 12.46 17.95
C PRO A 151 11.64 12.59 18.78
N GLU A 152 11.65 12.08 20.00
CA GLU A 152 12.82 12.18 20.90
C GLU A 152 14.01 11.37 20.37
N VAL A 153 13.73 10.21 19.75
CA VAL A 153 14.77 9.38 19.10
C VAL A 153 15.33 10.09 17.87
N LEU A 154 14.46 10.72 17.07
CA LEU A 154 14.86 11.42 15.86
C LEU A 154 15.80 12.58 16.20
N GLU A 155 15.41 13.43 17.14
CA GLU A 155 16.19 14.60 17.59
C GLU A 155 17.54 14.23 18.23
N ARG A 156 17.63 13.04 18.82
CA ARG A 156 18.90 12.52 19.37
C ARG A 156 19.84 11.98 18.29
N ARG A 157 19.31 11.52 17.18
CA ARG A 157 20.08 10.89 16.09
C ARG A 157 20.50 11.88 15.01
N PHE A 158 19.68 12.89 14.78
CA PHE A 158 19.84 13.85 13.68
C PHE A 158 19.76 15.27 14.21
N PRO A 159 20.46 16.22 13.59
CA PRO A 159 20.40 17.65 13.95
C PRO A 159 19.11 18.28 13.41
N VAL A 160 17.99 17.77 13.85
CA VAL A 160 16.64 18.24 13.49
C VAL A 160 15.82 18.39 14.76
N ARG A 161 14.78 19.22 14.70
CA ARG A 161 13.78 19.38 15.73
C ARG A 161 12.40 19.10 15.18
N VAL A 162 11.61 18.34 15.91
CA VAL A 162 10.22 18.05 15.56
C VAL A 162 9.34 19.15 16.13
N GLU A 163 8.93 20.09 15.28
CA GLU A 163 8.08 21.22 15.69
C GLU A 163 6.62 20.81 15.88
N GLU A 164 6.15 19.88 15.06
CA GLU A 164 4.79 19.34 15.17
C GLU A 164 4.76 17.87 14.82
N PHE A 165 4.05 17.09 15.63
CA PHE A 165 3.66 15.73 15.36
C PHE A 165 2.24 15.51 15.88
N SER A 166 1.26 15.61 14.99
CA SER A 166 -0.16 15.62 15.36
C SER A 166 -1.04 14.91 14.34
N ILE A 167 -2.26 14.55 14.74
CA ILE A 167 -3.27 14.03 13.81
C ILE A 167 -3.88 15.23 13.06
N ARG A 168 -3.86 15.17 11.73
CA ARG A 168 -4.49 16.14 10.84
C ARG A 168 -6.00 15.94 10.82
N ARG A 169 -6.67 16.42 11.88
CA ARG A 169 -8.09 16.20 12.11
C ARG A 169 -8.95 16.74 10.97
N GLY A 170 -9.90 15.91 10.53
CA GLY A 170 -10.81 16.23 9.43
C GLY A 170 -10.22 16.01 8.04
N SER A 171 -9.05 15.40 7.91
CA SER A 171 -8.43 15.09 6.62
C SER A 171 -8.94 13.79 5.99
N GLY A 172 -9.63 12.94 6.74
CA GLY A 172 -10.24 11.71 6.23
C GLY A 172 -11.37 12.01 5.24
N GLY A 173 -11.49 11.16 4.21
CA GLY A 173 -12.53 11.29 3.19
C GLY A 173 -13.94 11.21 3.78
N ALA A 174 -14.85 12.02 3.25
CA ALA A 174 -16.24 12.03 3.66
C ALA A 174 -17.03 10.86 3.05
N GLY A 175 -18.00 10.33 3.77
CA GLY A 175 -18.88 9.26 3.32
C GLY A 175 -19.90 8.89 4.41
N LEU A 176 -20.67 7.83 4.20
CA LEU A 176 -21.51 7.23 5.25
C LEU A 176 -20.62 6.79 6.42
N HIS A 177 -19.51 6.16 6.09
CA HIS A 177 -18.38 5.92 6.99
C HIS A 177 -17.21 6.78 6.53
N ARG A 178 -16.52 7.41 7.47
CA ARG A 178 -15.42 8.32 7.15
C ARG A 178 -14.10 7.57 7.01
N GLY A 179 -13.27 7.99 6.05
CA GLY A 179 -11.87 7.61 6.01
C GLY A 179 -11.11 8.13 7.22
N GLY A 180 -10.02 7.45 7.59
CA GLY A 180 -9.16 7.85 8.69
C GLY A 180 -8.37 9.12 8.38
N ASP A 181 -8.11 9.93 9.41
CA ASP A 181 -7.30 11.14 9.31
C ASP A 181 -5.80 10.79 9.17
N GLY A 182 -5.08 11.56 8.39
CA GLY A 182 -3.63 11.52 8.31
C GLY A 182 -2.95 12.25 9.46
N ILE A 183 -1.66 12.54 9.30
CA ILE A 183 -0.87 13.28 10.30
C ILE A 183 -0.23 14.53 9.72
N VAL A 184 0.23 15.40 10.61
CA VAL A 184 1.19 16.48 10.36
C VAL A 184 2.49 16.10 11.04
N ARG A 185 3.61 16.23 10.32
CA ARG A 185 4.96 16.09 10.85
C ARG A 185 5.83 17.20 10.30
N GLN A 186 6.12 18.18 11.16
CA GLN A 186 6.93 19.35 10.81
C GLN A 186 8.31 19.24 11.46
N LEU A 187 9.33 19.38 10.65
CA LEU A 187 10.73 19.35 11.06
C LEU A 187 11.39 20.69 10.76
N GLN A 188 12.29 21.11 11.66
CA GLN A 188 13.22 22.23 11.49
C GLN A 188 14.66 21.72 11.47
#